data_d6cc8ca9dc22906c0f7731bb5b599617
#
_entry.id   d6cc8ca9dc22906c0f7731bb5b599617
#
_cell.length_a   1.000
_cell.length_b   1.000
_cell.length_c   1.000
_cell.angle_alpha   90.00
_cell.angle_beta   90.00
_cell.angle_gamma   90.00
#
_symmetry.space_group_name_H-M   'P 1'
#
loop_
_entity.id
_entity.type
_entity.pdbx_description
1 polymer ?
#
loop_
_entity_poly.entity_id
_entity_poly.type
_entity_poly.pdbx_seq_one_letter_code
_entity_poly.pdbx_strand_id
1 'polypeptide(L)'
;MNKRWLAAALSLGMFAAIHAVAAGPAINAALPETKWEELVPKDGDPTQRFRSGNLGALSDTDPKVLQMMREMRETWDNAPTNGKLDGTTVRLPGYVVPLDEVNGQIKEFLLVPYFGACIHTPPPPANQIVHVLADKPLKGFRMMDAVWVTGTLKTTRLDTALGTSGYRIQTGAIERYVEPAKR
;
A
#
# COMPACT_ATOMS: atom_id res chain seq x y z
N MET A 1 -51.59 -13.08 -71.26
CA MET A 1 -51.97 -13.20 -69.84
C MET A 1 -50.74 -13.01 -69.04
N ASN A 2 -50.63 -11.83 -68.40
CA ASN A 2 -49.44 -11.34 -67.75
C ASN A 2 -49.46 -11.66 -66.27
N LYS A 3 -48.42 -12.39 -65.72
CA LYS A 3 -48.21 -12.52 -64.28
C LYS A 3 -46.92 -11.79 -63.90
N ARG A 4 -47.11 -10.63 -63.26
CA ARG A 4 -46.06 -9.81 -62.65
C ARG A 4 -45.75 -10.39 -61.26
N TRP A 5 -44.52 -10.82 -61.04
CA TRP A 5 -43.98 -11.20 -59.72
C TRP A 5 -43.34 -10.01 -59.10
N LEU A 6 -43.86 -9.56 -57.96
CA LEU A 6 -43.25 -8.54 -57.11
C LEU A 6 -42.22 -9.23 -56.17
N ALA A 7 -40.96 -8.91 -56.32
CA ALA A 7 -39.92 -9.32 -55.38
C ALA A 7 -39.85 -8.28 -54.23
N ALA A 8 -40.20 -8.73 -53.04
CA ALA A 8 -39.99 -7.93 -51.80
C ALA A 8 -38.58 -8.18 -51.31
N ALA A 9 -37.75 -7.14 -51.34
CA ALA A 9 -36.43 -7.16 -50.74
C ALA A 9 -36.55 -6.86 -49.22
N LEU A 10 -36.23 -7.85 -48.40
CA LEU A 10 -36.11 -7.74 -46.95
C LEU A 10 -34.71 -7.24 -46.61
N SER A 11 -34.56 -5.98 -46.27
CA SER A 11 -33.30 -5.39 -45.77
C SER A 11 -33.15 -5.71 -44.27
N LEU A 12 -32.25 -6.64 -43.96
CA LEU A 12 -31.87 -7.01 -42.62
C LEU A 12 -30.86 -5.97 -42.09
N GLY A 13 -31.31 -5.01 -41.30
CA GLY A 13 -30.46 -4.05 -40.65
C GLY A 13 -29.70 -4.68 -39.47
N MET A 14 -28.39 -4.85 -39.63
CA MET A 14 -27.48 -5.34 -38.59
C MET A 14 -27.11 -4.19 -37.65
N PHE A 15 -27.81 -4.10 -36.52
CA PHE A 15 -27.41 -3.18 -35.41
C PHE A 15 -26.14 -3.72 -34.76
N ALA A 16 -24.99 -3.14 -35.08
CA ALA A 16 -23.76 -3.32 -34.33
C ALA A 16 -23.85 -2.56 -33.00
N ALA A 17 -24.12 -3.27 -31.91
CA ALA A 17 -24.02 -2.70 -30.55
C ALA A 17 -22.54 -2.46 -30.23
N ILE A 18 -22.10 -1.20 -30.32
CA ILE A 18 -20.80 -0.76 -29.84
C ILE A 18 -20.87 -0.77 -28.32
N HIS A 19 -20.30 -1.80 -27.68
CA HIS A 19 -20.06 -1.80 -26.25
C HIS A 19 -18.92 -0.81 -25.97
N ALA A 20 -19.29 0.39 -25.54
CA ALA A 20 -18.34 1.34 -24.95
C ALA A 20 -17.82 0.69 -23.64
N VAL A 21 -16.61 0.15 -23.68
CA VAL A 21 -15.85 -0.17 -22.48
C VAL A 21 -15.56 1.15 -21.82
N ALA A 22 -16.31 1.45 -20.76
CA ALA A 22 -16.01 2.59 -19.91
C ALA A 22 -14.63 2.35 -19.28
N ALA A 23 -13.60 3.02 -19.79
CA ALA A 23 -12.33 3.13 -19.10
C ALA A 23 -12.64 3.82 -17.77
N GLY A 24 -12.46 3.10 -16.67
CA GLY A 24 -12.56 3.67 -15.34
C GLY A 24 -11.66 4.90 -15.25
N PRO A 25 -12.05 5.92 -14.48
CA PRO A 25 -11.29 7.16 -14.39
C PRO A 25 -9.85 6.85 -13.97
N ALA A 26 -8.89 7.44 -14.67
CA ALA A 26 -7.48 7.43 -14.27
C ALA A 26 -7.33 8.28 -13.00
N ILE A 27 -7.53 7.66 -11.85
CA ILE A 27 -7.54 8.32 -10.53
C ILE A 27 -6.12 8.74 -10.10
N ASN A 28 -5.07 8.25 -10.78
CA ASN A 28 -3.73 8.18 -10.22
C ASN A 28 -2.88 9.46 -10.30
N ALA A 29 -3.17 10.38 -11.22
CA ALA A 29 -2.30 11.55 -11.45
C ALA A 29 -2.72 12.82 -10.71
N ALA A 30 -3.90 12.85 -10.07
CA ALA A 30 -4.52 14.07 -9.54
C ALA A 30 -4.60 14.12 -8.00
N LEU A 31 -4.30 13.01 -7.29
CA LEU A 31 -4.34 13.01 -5.83
C LEU A 31 -3.03 13.55 -5.26
N PRO A 32 -3.08 14.49 -4.30
CA PRO A 32 -1.89 14.92 -3.58
C PRO A 32 -1.27 13.75 -2.82
N GLU A 33 0.02 13.84 -2.59
CA GLU A 33 0.73 12.90 -1.71
C GLU A 33 0.15 12.96 -0.30
N THR A 34 -0.16 11.80 0.25
CA THR A 34 -0.44 11.64 1.67
C THR A 34 0.89 11.40 2.39
N LYS A 35 1.19 12.21 3.38
CA LYS A 35 2.44 12.09 4.13
C LYS A 35 2.32 10.98 5.18
N TRP A 36 3.42 10.28 5.44
CA TRP A 36 3.47 9.22 6.45
C TRP A 36 3.13 9.73 7.86
N GLU A 37 3.47 10.98 8.17
CA GLU A 37 3.14 11.62 9.44
C GLU A 37 1.63 11.77 9.66
N GLU A 38 0.84 11.83 8.58
CA GLU A 38 -0.63 11.93 8.68
C GLU A 38 -1.27 10.62 9.18
N LEU A 39 -0.57 9.48 8.99
CA LEU A 39 -1.02 8.18 9.49
C LEU A 39 -0.87 8.06 11.01
N VAL A 40 -0.02 8.89 11.62
CA VAL A 40 0.21 8.92 13.07
C VAL A 40 -0.77 9.90 13.71
N PRO A 41 -1.58 9.50 14.71
CA PRO A 41 -2.40 10.42 15.46
C PRO A 41 -1.53 11.47 16.16
N LYS A 42 -2.04 12.71 16.30
CA LYS A 42 -1.27 13.81 16.92
C LYS A 42 -0.72 13.48 18.31
N ASP A 43 -1.46 12.66 19.08
CA ASP A 43 -1.09 12.27 20.45
C ASP A 43 -0.56 10.82 20.49
N GLY A 44 -0.20 10.25 19.35
CA GLY A 44 0.04 8.82 19.19
C GLY A 44 1.42 8.43 18.65
N ASP A 45 2.45 9.26 18.77
CA ASP A 45 3.82 8.87 18.40
C ASP A 45 4.41 7.94 19.48
N PRO A 46 4.45 6.63 19.26
CA PRO A 46 4.92 5.68 20.26
C PRO A 46 6.44 5.73 20.45
N THR A 47 7.16 6.45 19.59
CA THR A 47 8.62 6.54 19.64
C THR A 47 9.11 7.54 20.68
N GLN A 48 8.26 8.49 21.09
CA GLN A 48 8.65 9.59 21.99
C GLN A 48 9.24 9.11 23.32
N ARG A 49 8.62 8.08 23.93
CA ARG A 49 9.08 7.55 25.23
C ARG A 49 10.46 6.90 25.19
N PHE A 50 10.95 6.50 24.00
CA PHE A 50 12.23 5.83 23.84
C PHE A 50 13.36 6.75 23.35
N ARG A 51 13.04 7.99 22.96
CA ARG A 51 14.03 8.96 22.47
C ARG A 51 15.01 9.45 23.55
N SER A 52 14.65 9.36 24.83
CA SER A 52 15.44 9.86 25.95
C SER A 52 16.31 8.79 26.63
N GLY A 53 16.27 7.54 26.17
CA GLY A 53 17.06 6.44 26.73
C GLY A 53 18.55 6.59 26.40
N ASN A 54 19.40 6.87 27.42
CA ASN A 54 20.84 6.84 27.24
C ASN A 54 21.36 5.41 27.36
N LEU A 55 21.30 4.67 26.25
CA LEU A 55 21.73 3.26 26.16
C LEU A 55 23.16 3.09 25.62
N GLY A 56 23.80 4.19 25.23
CA GLY A 56 25.09 4.14 24.51
C GLY A 56 26.27 3.52 25.27
N ALA A 57 26.08 3.15 26.53
CA ALA A 57 27.13 2.53 27.37
C ALA A 57 26.85 1.06 27.70
N LEU A 58 25.69 0.50 27.30
CA LEU A 58 25.29 -0.87 27.62
C LEU A 58 25.51 -1.81 26.42
N SER A 59 25.85 -3.06 26.72
CA SER A 59 25.95 -4.11 25.68
C SER A 59 24.55 -4.47 25.17
N ASP A 60 24.43 -4.84 23.90
CA ASP A 60 23.19 -5.35 23.30
C ASP A 60 22.66 -6.62 23.99
N THR A 61 23.51 -7.31 24.74
CA THR A 61 23.15 -8.49 25.54
C THR A 61 22.77 -8.18 26.99
N ASP A 62 22.84 -6.90 27.40
CA ASP A 62 22.43 -6.50 28.76
C ASP A 62 20.93 -6.77 28.95
N PRO A 63 20.53 -7.44 30.06
CA PRO A 63 19.12 -7.73 30.34
C PRO A 63 18.21 -6.51 30.31
N LYS A 64 18.71 -5.32 30.70
CA LYS A 64 17.94 -4.06 30.65
C LYS A 64 17.70 -3.62 29.21
N VAL A 65 18.72 -3.75 28.34
CA VAL A 65 18.59 -3.43 26.90
C VAL A 65 17.58 -4.37 26.26
N LEU A 66 17.70 -5.68 26.52
CA LEU A 66 16.76 -6.68 25.99
C LEU A 66 15.32 -6.46 26.48
N GLN A 67 15.13 -6.07 27.73
CA GLN A 67 13.82 -5.73 28.26
C GLN A 67 13.25 -4.51 27.55
N MET A 68 14.05 -3.45 27.43
CA MET A 68 13.59 -2.22 26.76
C MET A 68 13.29 -2.44 25.28
N MET A 69 14.06 -3.28 24.58
CA MET A 69 13.76 -3.66 23.20
C MET A 69 12.41 -4.40 23.09
N ARG A 70 12.09 -5.28 24.03
CA ARG A 70 10.77 -5.94 24.09
C ARG A 70 9.64 -4.93 24.31
N GLU A 71 9.79 -4.04 25.28
CA GLU A 71 8.80 -2.99 25.59
C GLU A 71 8.60 -2.03 24.40
N MET A 72 9.68 -1.67 23.73
CA MET A 72 9.65 -0.87 22.51
C MET A 72 8.89 -1.59 21.40
N ARG A 73 9.19 -2.87 21.16
CA ARG A 73 8.52 -3.68 20.16
C ARG A 73 7.02 -3.77 20.45
N GLU A 74 6.63 -4.13 21.68
CA GLU A 74 5.22 -4.20 22.08
C GLU A 74 4.50 -2.85 21.91
N THR A 75 5.16 -1.76 22.28
CA THR A 75 4.62 -0.41 22.11
C THR A 75 4.42 -0.06 20.63
N TRP A 76 5.36 -0.44 19.76
CA TRP A 76 5.28 -0.18 18.34
C TRP A 76 4.25 -1.04 17.63
N ASP A 77 4.16 -2.31 17.98
CA ASP A 77 3.15 -3.23 17.42
C ASP A 77 1.72 -2.84 17.82
N ASN A 78 1.56 -2.09 18.92
CA ASN A 78 0.29 -1.55 19.41
C ASN A 78 0.14 -0.03 19.14
N ALA A 79 0.94 0.53 18.23
CA ALA A 79 0.87 1.96 17.91
C ALA A 79 -0.54 2.34 17.40
N PRO A 80 -1.16 3.40 17.96
CA PRO A 80 -2.52 3.79 17.58
C PRO A 80 -2.55 4.33 16.15
N THR A 81 -3.61 4.00 15.42
CA THR A 81 -3.86 4.46 14.06
C THR A 81 -4.69 5.75 14.03
N ASN A 82 -4.56 6.54 12.97
CA ASN A 82 -5.40 7.72 12.75
C ASN A 82 -6.74 7.33 12.12
N GLY A 83 -7.76 7.08 12.96
CA GLY A 83 -9.09 6.68 12.51
C GLY A 83 -9.79 7.68 11.57
N LYS A 84 -9.32 8.94 11.49
CA LYS A 84 -9.87 9.94 10.54
C LYS A 84 -9.56 9.60 9.09
N LEU A 85 -8.55 8.78 8.85
CA LEU A 85 -8.17 8.33 7.51
C LEU A 85 -8.89 7.04 7.09
N ASP A 86 -9.63 6.40 7.98
CA ASP A 86 -10.38 5.19 7.62
C ASP A 86 -11.41 5.49 6.53
N GLY A 87 -11.35 4.73 5.45
CA GLY A 87 -12.23 4.92 4.29
C GLY A 87 -11.84 6.05 3.35
N THR A 88 -10.77 6.79 3.62
CA THR A 88 -10.30 7.85 2.71
C THR A 88 -9.41 7.30 1.60
N THR A 89 -9.42 7.97 0.45
CA THR A 89 -8.49 7.64 -0.63
C THR A 89 -7.17 8.37 -0.39
N VAL A 90 -6.08 7.60 -0.38
CA VAL A 90 -4.72 8.10 -0.14
C VAL A 90 -3.82 7.77 -1.32
N ARG A 91 -2.72 8.53 -1.47
CA ARG A 91 -1.61 8.25 -2.37
C ARG A 91 -0.31 8.31 -1.57
N LEU A 92 0.24 7.14 -1.27
CA LEU A 92 1.41 6.98 -0.40
C LEU A 92 2.64 6.54 -1.20
N PRO A 93 3.78 7.21 -1.05
CA PRO A 93 5.06 6.68 -1.51
C PRO A 93 5.63 5.72 -0.47
N GLY A 94 6.38 4.71 -0.89
CA GLY A 94 7.06 3.81 0.06
C GLY A 94 7.82 2.70 -0.63
N TYR A 95 8.35 1.79 0.18
CA TYR A 95 9.15 0.66 -0.26
C TYR A 95 8.40 -0.65 -0.08
N VAL A 96 8.54 -1.54 -1.05
CA VAL A 96 7.88 -2.84 -1.08
C VAL A 96 8.63 -3.85 -0.21
N VAL A 97 7.92 -4.47 0.75
CA VAL A 97 8.41 -5.62 1.52
C VAL A 97 7.46 -6.79 1.26
N PRO A 98 7.78 -7.73 0.37
CA PRO A 98 6.89 -8.81 -0.02
C PRO A 98 6.51 -9.71 1.16
N LEU A 99 5.22 -10.07 1.26
CA LEU A 99 4.70 -11.09 2.17
C LEU A 99 4.39 -12.37 1.42
N ASP A 100 3.86 -12.26 0.20
CA ASP A 100 3.55 -13.38 -0.68
C ASP A 100 4.12 -13.10 -2.08
N GLU A 101 5.04 -13.97 -2.51
CA GLU A 101 5.67 -13.93 -3.82
C GLU A 101 5.56 -15.30 -4.48
N VAL A 102 4.85 -15.37 -5.59
CA VAL A 102 4.66 -16.59 -6.37
C VAL A 102 5.19 -16.37 -7.79
N ASN A 103 6.13 -17.22 -8.22
CA ASN A 103 6.75 -17.16 -9.56
C ASN A 103 7.32 -15.77 -9.91
N GLY A 104 7.97 -15.10 -8.96
CA GLY A 104 8.55 -13.76 -9.15
C GLY A 104 7.51 -12.64 -9.30
N GLN A 105 6.29 -12.86 -8.80
CA GLN A 105 5.21 -11.87 -8.80
C GLN A 105 4.72 -11.65 -7.37
N ILE A 106 4.65 -10.39 -6.96
CA ILE A 106 4.24 -10.00 -5.63
C ILE A 106 2.74 -9.69 -5.65
N LYS A 107 1.95 -10.37 -4.82
CA LYS A 107 0.52 -10.13 -4.67
C LYS A 107 0.19 -9.39 -3.38
N GLU A 108 0.99 -9.61 -2.35
CA GLU A 108 0.80 -9.09 -1.02
C GLU A 108 2.12 -8.60 -0.45
N PHE A 109 2.13 -7.39 0.13
CA PHE A 109 3.34 -6.79 0.66
C PHE A 109 3.04 -5.77 1.77
N LEU A 110 4.04 -5.47 2.57
CA LEU A 110 4.04 -4.29 3.44
C LEU A 110 4.64 -3.11 2.68
N LEU A 111 3.95 -1.97 2.72
CA LEU A 111 4.49 -0.69 2.29
C LEU A 111 5.07 0.01 3.51
N VAL A 112 6.34 0.41 3.43
CA VAL A 112 7.08 1.03 4.53
C VAL A 112 7.69 2.36 4.12
N PRO A 113 7.91 3.32 5.06
CA PRO A 113 8.29 4.70 4.74
C PRO A 113 9.75 4.89 4.32
N TYR A 114 10.65 3.98 4.67
CA TYR A 114 12.08 4.13 4.38
C TYR A 114 12.74 2.83 3.93
N PHE A 115 13.82 2.97 3.18
CA PHE A 115 14.60 1.85 2.67
C PHE A 115 15.23 1.04 3.81
N GLY A 116 15.15 -0.28 3.73
CA GLY A 116 15.71 -1.20 4.72
C GLY A 116 14.82 -1.49 5.93
N ALA A 117 13.66 -0.84 6.06
CA ALA A 117 12.70 -1.15 7.11
C ALA A 117 12.27 -2.62 7.07
N CYS A 118 12.06 -3.22 8.24
CA CYS A 118 11.67 -4.63 8.43
C CYS A 118 12.72 -5.68 7.99
N ILE A 119 13.85 -5.30 7.43
CA ILE A 119 14.87 -6.21 6.91
C ILE A 119 16.22 -5.99 7.60
N HIS A 120 16.74 -4.76 7.54
CA HIS A 120 18.04 -4.40 8.10
C HIS A 120 17.92 -3.59 9.39
N THR A 121 16.73 -3.07 9.65
CA THR A 121 16.40 -2.31 10.85
C THR A 121 15.11 -2.86 11.47
N PRO A 122 14.86 -2.65 12.77
CA PRO A 122 13.58 -3.00 13.36
C PRO A 122 12.42 -2.43 12.54
N PRO A 123 11.28 -3.14 12.45
CA PRO A 123 10.10 -2.63 11.75
C PRO A 123 9.67 -1.28 12.33
N PRO A 124 9.12 -0.38 11.51
CA PRO A 124 8.44 0.82 12.00
C PRO A 124 7.27 0.49 12.91
N PRO A 125 6.74 1.48 13.68
CA PRO A 125 5.49 1.31 14.40
C PRO A 125 4.34 0.91 13.46
N ALA A 126 3.35 0.17 14.00
CA ALA A 126 2.22 -0.35 13.23
C ALA A 126 1.45 0.75 12.46
N ASN A 127 1.40 1.97 12.98
CA ASN A 127 0.79 3.12 12.31
C ASN A 127 1.65 3.73 11.19
N GLN A 128 2.80 3.16 10.91
CA GLN A 128 3.67 3.49 9.78
C GLN A 128 3.97 2.28 8.90
N ILE A 129 3.14 1.27 8.95
CA ILE A 129 3.17 0.13 8.04
C ILE A 129 1.78 -0.03 7.44
N VAL A 130 1.72 -0.12 6.11
CA VAL A 130 0.47 -0.38 5.38
C VAL A 130 0.54 -1.73 4.69
N HIS A 131 -0.40 -2.62 4.99
CA HIS A 131 -0.58 -3.88 4.29
C HIS A 131 -1.26 -3.63 2.95
N VAL A 132 -0.62 -4.02 1.86
CA VAL A 132 -1.14 -3.80 0.51
C VAL A 132 -1.48 -5.13 -0.14
N LEU A 133 -2.74 -5.24 -0.59
CA LEU A 133 -3.25 -6.33 -1.42
C LEU A 133 -3.37 -5.81 -2.86
N ALA A 134 -2.53 -6.32 -3.75
CA ALA A 134 -2.62 -5.98 -5.18
C ALA A 134 -3.76 -6.74 -5.84
N ASP A 135 -4.64 -6.04 -6.57
CA ASP A 135 -5.72 -6.67 -7.33
C ASP A 135 -5.20 -7.66 -8.39
N LYS A 136 -4.01 -7.37 -8.93
CA LYS A 136 -3.28 -8.25 -9.83
C LYS A 136 -1.84 -8.40 -9.36
N PRO A 137 -1.23 -9.59 -9.48
CA PRO A 137 0.16 -9.79 -9.10
C PRO A 137 1.10 -8.81 -9.83
N LEU A 138 1.99 -8.19 -9.07
CA LEU A 138 2.96 -7.21 -9.58
C LEU A 138 4.11 -7.93 -10.25
N LYS A 139 4.30 -7.68 -11.56
CA LYS A 139 5.39 -8.25 -12.35
C LYS A 139 6.58 -7.29 -12.40
N GLY A 140 7.78 -7.82 -12.20
CA GLY A 140 9.03 -7.06 -12.30
C GLY A 140 9.30 -6.14 -11.11
N PHE A 141 8.51 -6.19 -10.04
CA PHE A 141 8.81 -5.55 -8.77
C PHE A 141 9.61 -6.48 -7.88
N ARG A 142 10.45 -5.89 -7.03
CA ARG A 142 11.33 -6.59 -6.10
C ARG A 142 11.23 -5.96 -4.72
N MET A 143 11.75 -6.68 -3.74
CA MET A 143 11.96 -6.15 -2.40
C MET A 143 12.70 -4.82 -2.44
N MET A 144 12.21 -3.84 -1.68
CA MET A 144 12.73 -2.47 -1.59
C MET A 144 12.60 -1.62 -2.87
N ASP A 145 11.85 -2.06 -3.89
CA ASP A 145 11.45 -1.14 -4.95
C ASP A 145 10.60 -0.02 -4.39
N ALA A 146 10.93 1.21 -4.77
CA ALA A 146 10.13 2.39 -4.41
C ALA A 146 8.89 2.49 -5.29
N VAL A 147 7.74 2.69 -4.68
CA VAL A 147 6.43 2.72 -5.35
C VAL A 147 5.53 3.84 -4.84
N TRP A 148 4.57 4.22 -5.68
CA TRP A 148 3.34 4.90 -5.28
C TRP A 148 2.23 3.88 -5.16
N VAL A 149 1.51 3.92 -4.04
CA VAL A 149 0.30 3.13 -3.83
C VAL A 149 -0.87 4.09 -3.66
N THR A 150 -1.88 3.96 -4.51
CA THR A 150 -3.10 4.76 -4.45
C THR A 150 -4.29 3.86 -4.18
N GLY A 151 -5.11 4.18 -3.18
CA GLY A 151 -6.29 3.38 -2.85
C GLY A 151 -6.99 3.83 -1.59
N THR A 152 -8.06 3.13 -1.24
CA THR A 152 -8.80 3.41 -0.01
C THR A 152 -8.08 2.81 1.18
N LEU A 153 -7.66 3.67 2.11
CA LEU A 153 -7.03 3.26 3.36
C LEU A 153 -8.09 2.71 4.33
N LYS A 154 -7.80 1.57 4.95
CA LYS A 154 -8.60 0.97 5.99
C LYS A 154 -7.78 0.74 7.24
N THR A 155 -8.33 1.10 8.39
CA THR A 155 -7.75 0.78 9.69
C THR A 155 -7.97 -0.71 9.96
N THR A 156 -6.92 -1.51 9.78
CA THR A 156 -6.97 -2.96 9.94
C THR A 156 -5.61 -3.46 10.38
N ARG A 157 -5.57 -4.15 11.52
CA ARG A 157 -4.34 -4.78 12.04
C ARG A 157 -4.03 -6.08 11.30
N LEU A 158 -2.76 -6.26 10.96
CA LEU A 158 -2.20 -7.53 10.50
C LEU A 158 -0.85 -7.74 11.17
N ASP A 159 -0.69 -8.85 11.88
CA ASP A 159 0.58 -9.29 12.47
C ASP A 159 1.30 -10.21 11.49
N THR A 160 2.57 -9.90 11.19
CA THR A 160 3.42 -10.71 10.33
C THR A 160 4.79 -10.93 10.97
N ALA A 161 5.56 -11.88 10.44
CA ALA A 161 6.94 -12.11 10.89
C ALA A 161 7.85 -10.89 10.63
N LEU A 162 7.49 -10.01 9.67
CA LEU A 162 8.27 -8.84 9.27
C LEU A 162 7.82 -7.56 9.97
N GLY A 163 6.69 -7.56 10.67
CA GLY A 163 6.16 -6.42 11.39
C GLY A 163 4.64 -6.43 11.47
N THR A 164 4.11 -5.58 12.32
CA THR A 164 2.67 -5.37 12.48
C THR A 164 2.24 -4.16 11.67
N SER A 165 1.24 -4.30 10.79
CA SER A 165 0.62 -3.18 10.09
C SER A 165 -0.66 -2.73 10.80
N GLY A 166 -0.89 -1.41 10.90
CA GLY A 166 -2.11 -0.82 11.41
C GLY A 166 -3.13 -0.48 10.34
N TYR A 167 -2.73 -0.55 9.07
CA TYR A 167 -3.53 -0.14 7.93
C TYR A 167 -3.50 -1.16 6.81
N ARG A 168 -4.54 -1.12 5.96
CA ARG A 168 -4.63 -1.91 4.73
C ARG A 168 -5.06 -1.04 3.56
N ILE A 169 -4.54 -1.35 2.37
CA ILE A 169 -5.04 -0.88 1.07
C ILE A 169 -5.19 -2.09 0.17
N GLN A 170 -6.35 -2.22 -0.49
CA GLN A 170 -6.53 -3.13 -1.62
C GLN A 170 -6.66 -2.28 -2.88
N THR A 171 -5.81 -2.55 -3.88
CA THR A 171 -5.76 -1.69 -5.07
C THR A 171 -5.02 -2.33 -6.25
N GLY A 172 -5.38 -1.89 -7.47
CA GLY A 172 -4.60 -2.10 -8.68
C GLY A 172 -3.72 -0.91 -9.07
N ALA A 173 -3.79 0.20 -8.31
CA ALA A 173 -3.08 1.44 -8.61
C ALA A 173 -1.73 1.50 -7.88
N ILE A 174 -0.76 0.72 -8.37
CA ILE A 174 0.60 0.63 -7.86
C ILE A 174 1.56 0.99 -8.99
N GLU A 175 2.33 2.04 -8.81
CA GLU A 175 3.24 2.61 -9.80
C GLU A 175 4.67 2.68 -9.25
N ARG A 176 5.69 2.57 -10.13
CA ARG A 176 7.07 2.84 -9.69
C ARG A 176 7.22 4.30 -9.27
N TYR A 177 7.89 4.50 -8.14
CA TYR A 177 8.30 5.86 -7.77
C TYR A 177 9.43 6.30 -8.69
N VAL A 178 9.20 7.40 -9.39
CA VAL A 178 10.22 8.07 -10.20
C VAL A 178 10.53 9.39 -9.51
N GLU A 179 11.78 9.55 -9.07
CA GLU A 179 12.20 10.80 -8.43
C GLU A 179 12.07 11.95 -9.45
N PRO A 180 11.40 13.06 -9.08
CA PRO A 180 11.35 14.21 -9.98
C PRO A 180 12.77 14.67 -10.32
N ALA A 181 13.04 14.88 -11.60
CA ALA A 181 14.34 15.40 -12.04
C ALA A 181 14.63 16.70 -11.27
N LYS A 182 15.74 16.74 -10.54
CA LYS A 182 16.21 17.99 -9.89
C LYS A 182 16.40 19.04 -10.98
N ARG A 183 15.58 20.08 -10.94
CA ARG A 183 15.76 21.29 -11.78
C ARG A 183 16.83 22.17 -11.21
#